data_4dc625019f608b6e38e0febdb37789ed
#
_entry.id   4dc625019f608b6e38e0febdb37789ed
#
_cell.length_a   1.000
_cell.length_b   1.000
_cell.length_c   1.000
_cell.angle_alpha   90.00
_cell.angle_beta   90.00
_cell.angle_gamma   90.00
#
_symmetry.space_group_name_H-M   'P 1'
#
loop_
_entity.id
_entity.type
_entity.pdbx_description
1 polymer ?
#
loop_
_entity_poly.entity_id
_entity_poly.type
_entity_poly.pdbx_seq_one_letter_code
_entity_poly.pdbx_strand_id
1 'polypeptide(L)'
;LSNTYICSSDNYFEKNPFEKYVYKGYYSSVYEEGETDEYCITVDKKDRIIDAKIGGSDTWVMLGHVYFDREFSNKFSSILREEYKKQAVKEGLWEDLYIKFISELDLRIRRYSKDVIREFDSLEELREFDKDYLKNTNSRILNNISNILECKEEEIEQISPIKAGLTNTSFKFTVSGKQYVYRHPGKGTEEYINRKSEAASMEVAKKLGIDNTHIY
;
A
#
# COMPACT_ATOMS: atom_id res chain seq x y z
N LEU A 1 13.10 -14.67 13.38
CA LEU A 1 11.74 -14.97 12.95
C LEU A 1 11.51 -16.48 13.05
N SER A 2 10.29 -16.89 13.40
CA SER A 2 9.85 -18.27 13.30
C SER A 2 8.86 -18.38 12.13
N ASN A 3 7.98 -19.37 12.17
CA ASN A 3 6.88 -19.46 11.19
C ASN A 3 6.02 -18.19 11.27
N THR A 4 5.84 -17.49 10.14
CA THR A 4 5.24 -16.16 10.14
C THR A 4 4.44 -15.93 8.86
N TYR A 5 3.23 -15.42 8.99
CA TYR A 5 2.50 -14.80 7.89
C TYR A 5 2.88 -13.33 7.79
N ILE A 6 3.07 -12.85 6.58
CA ILE A 6 3.25 -11.44 6.24
C ILE A 6 2.13 -11.08 5.25
N CYS A 7 1.44 -9.98 5.53
CA CYS A 7 0.33 -9.51 4.71
C CYS A 7 0.54 -8.03 4.41
N SER A 8 0.24 -7.61 3.21
CA SER A 8 0.11 -6.20 2.87
C SER A 8 -1.20 -5.64 3.42
N SER A 9 -1.22 -4.36 3.76
CA SER A 9 -2.38 -3.74 4.43
C SER A 9 -3.52 -3.36 3.49
N ASP A 10 -3.27 -3.41 2.20
CA ASP A 10 -4.17 -3.15 1.07
C ASP A 10 -4.87 -4.41 0.55
N ASN A 11 -4.50 -5.58 1.10
CA ASN A 11 -5.12 -6.84 0.72
C ASN A 11 -6.38 -7.12 1.56
N TYR A 12 -7.47 -7.47 0.89
CA TYR A 12 -8.70 -7.96 1.45
C TYR A 12 -8.89 -9.45 1.18
N PHE A 13 -9.28 -10.19 2.19
CA PHE A 13 -9.55 -11.63 2.09
C PHE A 13 -11.02 -11.88 2.35
N GLU A 14 -11.77 -12.31 1.34
CA GLU A 14 -13.21 -12.62 1.49
C GLU A 14 -13.44 -13.81 2.42
N LYS A 15 -12.50 -14.76 2.41
CA LYS A 15 -12.48 -15.90 3.33
C LYS A 15 -11.12 -15.98 3.99
N ASN A 16 -11.08 -16.43 5.24
CA ASN A 16 -9.84 -16.61 5.95
C ASN A 16 -8.90 -17.58 5.22
N PRO A 17 -7.79 -17.14 4.62
CA PRO A 17 -6.85 -17.98 3.89
C PRO A 17 -5.80 -18.62 4.80
N PHE A 18 -5.76 -18.23 6.08
CA PHE A 18 -4.71 -18.63 7.01
C PHE A 18 -4.97 -20.03 7.57
N GLU A 19 -3.97 -20.87 7.49
CA GLU A 19 -4.03 -22.25 7.97
C GLU A 19 -3.22 -22.42 9.25
N LYS A 20 -3.71 -23.26 10.15
CA LYS A 20 -3.05 -23.57 11.42
C LYS A 20 -1.74 -24.34 11.20
N TYR A 21 -1.70 -25.18 10.18
CA TYR A 21 -0.56 -26.04 9.88
C TYR A 21 -0.14 -25.85 8.42
N VAL A 22 1.06 -25.31 8.23
CA VAL A 22 1.68 -25.14 6.91
C VAL A 22 3.09 -25.72 6.97
N TYR A 23 3.40 -26.59 6.01
CA TYR A 23 4.64 -27.36 6.02
C TYR A 23 5.79 -26.75 5.21
N LYS A 24 5.49 -25.80 4.32
CA LYS A 24 6.47 -25.13 3.46
C LYS A 24 6.11 -23.67 3.28
N GLY A 25 7.14 -22.84 3.18
CA GLY A 25 6.99 -21.44 2.81
C GLY A 25 6.32 -21.30 1.44
N TYR A 26 5.41 -20.34 1.30
CA TYR A 26 4.72 -20.06 0.04
C TYR A 26 4.40 -18.58 -0.12
N TYR A 27 4.25 -18.17 -1.37
CA TYR A 27 3.64 -16.90 -1.75
C TYR A 27 2.25 -17.16 -2.34
N SER A 28 1.23 -16.47 -1.84
CA SER A 28 -0.10 -16.50 -2.46
C SER A 28 -0.05 -15.86 -3.83
N SER A 29 -0.87 -16.35 -4.74
CA SER A 29 -0.83 -15.92 -6.13
C SER A 29 -2.21 -15.98 -6.74
N VAL A 30 -2.50 -15.02 -7.59
CA VAL A 30 -3.73 -14.94 -8.36
C VAL A 30 -3.37 -14.96 -9.84
N TYR A 31 -4.24 -15.50 -10.68
CA TYR A 31 -4.03 -15.50 -12.11
C TYR A 31 -4.56 -14.19 -12.71
N GLU A 32 -3.69 -13.46 -13.43
CA GLU A 32 -4.04 -12.27 -14.16
C GLU A 32 -4.21 -12.59 -15.65
N GLU A 33 -5.39 -12.21 -16.17
CA GLU A 33 -5.70 -12.28 -17.61
C GLU A 33 -5.32 -10.95 -18.27
N GLY A 34 -4.68 -11.03 -19.44
CA GLY A 34 -4.18 -9.86 -20.15
C GLY A 34 -2.84 -9.35 -19.63
N GLU A 35 -2.50 -8.13 -20.01
CA GLU A 35 -1.26 -7.47 -19.58
C GLU A 35 -1.33 -7.02 -18.11
N THR A 36 -0.23 -7.13 -17.40
CA THR A 36 -0.08 -6.73 -16.00
C THR A 36 1.33 -6.22 -15.72
N ASP A 37 1.46 -5.30 -14.78
CA ASP A 37 2.73 -4.76 -14.26
C ASP A 37 3.14 -5.41 -12.93
N GLU A 38 2.39 -6.41 -12.47
CA GLU A 38 2.68 -7.14 -11.25
C GLU A 38 3.92 -8.04 -11.37
N TYR A 39 4.39 -8.57 -10.22
CA TYR A 39 5.43 -9.60 -10.21
C TYR A 39 4.91 -10.93 -10.75
N CYS A 40 5.19 -11.20 -12.01
CA CYS A 40 4.81 -12.44 -12.71
C CYS A 40 5.71 -13.59 -12.32
N ILE A 41 5.13 -14.73 -11.94
CA ILE A 41 5.82 -15.88 -11.34
C ILE A 41 6.08 -16.96 -12.37
N THR A 42 7.29 -17.53 -12.36
CA THR A 42 7.64 -18.79 -13.02
C THR A 42 7.92 -19.87 -11.98
N VAL A 43 7.34 -21.05 -12.16
CA VAL A 43 7.50 -22.17 -11.22
C VAL A 43 8.09 -23.41 -11.90
N ASP A 44 8.73 -24.26 -11.11
CA ASP A 44 9.17 -25.59 -11.53
C ASP A 44 8.03 -26.62 -11.42
N LYS A 45 8.33 -27.87 -11.77
CA LYS A 45 7.37 -29.01 -11.71
C LYS A 45 6.89 -29.35 -10.29
N LYS A 46 7.50 -28.77 -9.26
CA LYS A 46 7.16 -28.97 -7.84
C LYS A 46 6.52 -27.74 -7.23
N ASP A 47 6.05 -26.80 -8.06
CA ASP A 47 5.49 -25.52 -7.64
C ASP A 47 6.45 -24.61 -6.87
N ARG A 48 7.77 -24.84 -6.96
CA ARG A 48 8.75 -23.92 -6.42
C ARG A 48 8.84 -22.70 -7.34
N ILE A 49 8.83 -21.51 -6.77
CA ILE A 49 9.06 -20.27 -7.50
C ILE A 49 10.55 -20.21 -7.86
N ILE A 50 10.84 -20.18 -9.16
CA ILE A 50 12.21 -20.20 -9.71
C ILE A 50 12.59 -18.88 -10.39
N ASP A 51 11.61 -18.06 -10.71
CA ASP A 51 11.80 -16.72 -11.26
C ASP A 51 10.58 -15.85 -10.97
N ALA A 52 10.79 -14.54 -10.84
CA ALA A 52 9.74 -13.56 -10.81
C ALA A 52 10.23 -12.25 -11.44
N LYS A 53 9.40 -11.63 -12.25
CA LYS A 53 9.72 -10.37 -12.95
C LYS A 53 8.49 -9.48 -13.02
N ILE A 54 8.71 -8.19 -13.02
CA ILE A 54 7.65 -7.19 -13.22
C ILE A 54 7.20 -7.24 -14.67
N GLY A 55 5.89 -7.28 -14.88
CA GLY A 55 5.24 -7.23 -16.19
C GLY A 55 5.17 -8.58 -16.90
N GLY A 56 4.03 -8.84 -17.49
CA GLY A 56 3.73 -10.03 -18.25
C GLY A 56 2.30 -10.04 -18.77
N SER A 57 1.84 -11.20 -19.21
CA SER A 57 0.47 -11.41 -19.69
C SER A 57 0.03 -12.82 -19.41
N ASP A 58 -1.25 -13.01 -19.07
CA ASP A 58 -1.89 -14.30 -18.87
C ASP A 58 -1.09 -15.23 -17.93
N THR A 59 -0.83 -14.76 -16.72
CA THR A 59 0.13 -15.37 -15.81
C THR A 59 -0.29 -15.31 -14.35
N TRP A 60 0.39 -16.10 -13.52
CA TRP A 60 0.28 -16.03 -12.06
C TRP A 60 1.16 -14.90 -11.55
N VAL A 61 0.59 -14.04 -10.67
CA VAL A 61 1.30 -12.92 -10.05
C VAL A 61 1.42 -13.09 -8.55
N MET A 62 2.41 -12.44 -7.95
CA MET A 62 2.55 -12.32 -6.50
C MET A 62 1.50 -11.34 -5.98
N LEU A 63 0.46 -11.86 -5.32
CA LEU A 63 -0.61 -11.04 -4.76
C LEU A 63 -1.13 -11.69 -3.48
N GLY A 64 -1.24 -10.89 -2.42
CA GLY A 64 -1.79 -11.34 -1.16
C GLY A 64 -0.72 -11.59 -0.08
N HIS A 65 -0.92 -12.61 0.72
CA HIS A 65 -0.06 -12.93 1.86
C HIS A 65 1.05 -13.90 1.49
N VAL A 66 2.11 -13.88 2.28
CA VAL A 66 3.19 -14.87 2.21
C VAL A 66 3.33 -15.57 3.55
N TYR A 67 3.66 -16.86 3.50
CA TYR A 67 4.04 -17.62 4.68
C TYR A 67 5.52 -18.00 4.63
N PHE A 68 6.26 -17.51 5.59
CA PHE A 68 7.65 -17.87 5.81
C PHE A 68 7.71 -19.01 6.83
N ASP A 69 8.18 -20.18 6.41
CA ASP A 69 8.55 -21.20 7.36
C ASP A 69 9.85 -20.84 8.09
N ARG A 70 10.20 -21.60 9.11
CA ARG A 70 11.40 -21.34 9.93
C ARG A 70 12.69 -21.35 9.12
N GLU A 71 12.81 -22.24 8.16
CA GLU A 71 14.02 -22.37 7.33
C GLU A 71 14.18 -21.14 6.46
N PHE A 72 13.12 -20.76 5.74
CA PHE A 72 13.09 -19.55 4.94
C PHE A 72 13.36 -18.31 5.81
N SER A 73 12.65 -18.17 6.93
CA SER A 73 12.81 -17.03 7.86
C SER A 73 14.26 -16.84 8.31
N ASN A 74 14.94 -17.91 8.64
CA ASN A 74 16.34 -17.86 9.09
C ASN A 74 17.29 -17.43 7.96
N LYS A 75 17.15 -18.04 6.79
CA LYS A 75 17.96 -17.69 5.61
C LYS A 75 17.73 -16.26 5.18
N PHE A 76 16.46 -15.86 5.01
CA PHE A 76 16.10 -14.52 4.59
C PHE A 76 16.56 -13.45 5.59
N SER A 77 16.41 -13.70 6.90
CA SER A 77 16.91 -12.77 7.92
C SER A 77 18.42 -12.59 7.87
N SER A 78 19.18 -13.63 7.54
CA SER A 78 20.64 -13.53 7.38
C SER A 78 21.00 -12.71 6.15
N ILE A 79 20.38 -12.99 5.02
CA ILE A 79 20.56 -12.23 3.77
C ILE A 79 20.16 -10.75 3.97
N LEU A 80 19.01 -10.50 4.58
CA LEU A 80 18.53 -9.14 4.81
C LEU A 80 19.52 -8.33 5.68
N ARG A 81 20.07 -8.90 6.73
CA ARG A 81 21.06 -8.22 7.59
C ARG A 81 22.32 -7.81 6.83
N GLU A 82 22.79 -8.63 5.90
CA GLU A 82 23.95 -8.32 5.05
C GLU A 82 23.60 -7.26 3.99
N GLU A 83 22.49 -7.43 3.30
CA GLU A 83 22.11 -6.59 2.19
C GLU A 83 21.54 -5.22 2.61
N TYR A 84 20.91 -5.13 3.79
CA TYR A 84 20.33 -3.89 4.33
C TYR A 84 21.35 -2.77 4.58
N LYS A 85 22.64 -3.09 4.55
CA LYS A 85 23.72 -2.09 4.57
C LYS A 85 23.75 -1.24 3.30
N LYS A 86 23.15 -1.72 2.22
CA LYS A 86 23.10 -1.04 0.90
C LYS A 86 21.86 -0.15 0.83
N GLN A 87 22.03 1.09 0.34
CA GLN A 87 20.93 2.06 0.27
C GLN A 87 19.79 1.58 -0.61
N ALA A 88 20.09 0.96 -1.77
CA ALA A 88 19.06 0.41 -2.66
C ALA A 88 18.15 -0.62 -2.01
N VAL A 89 18.64 -1.41 -1.05
CA VAL A 89 17.83 -2.40 -0.33
C VAL A 89 16.94 -1.74 0.72
N LYS A 90 17.37 -0.61 1.29
CA LYS A 90 16.54 0.16 2.25
C LYS A 90 15.34 0.84 1.59
N GLU A 91 15.47 1.16 0.31
CA GLU A 91 14.47 1.86 -0.49
C GLU A 91 13.63 0.91 -1.37
N GLY A 92 14.07 -0.34 -1.51
CA GLY A 92 13.40 -1.37 -2.29
C GLY A 92 12.38 -2.20 -1.50
N LEU A 93 11.67 -3.04 -2.23
CA LEU A 93 10.74 -4.01 -1.67
C LEU A 93 11.48 -5.26 -1.19
N TRP A 94 10.90 -6.00 -0.26
CA TRP A 94 11.49 -7.26 0.20
C TRP A 94 11.44 -8.34 -0.90
N GLU A 95 10.49 -8.24 -1.82
CA GLU A 95 10.36 -9.08 -3.01
C GLU A 95 11.56 -8.96 -3.93
N ASP A 96 12.10 -7.76 -4.12
CA ASP A 96 13.32 -7.54 -4.92
C ASP A 96 14.52 -8.30 -4.33
N LEU A 97 14.61 -8.30 -2.99
CA LEU A 97 15.64 -9.05 -2.30
C LEU A 97 15.42 -10.55 -2.42
N TYR A 98 14.17 -11.02 -2.30
CA TYR A 98 13.81 -12.42 -2.51
C TYR A 98 14.16 -12.87 -3.93
N ILE A 99 13.79 -12.11 -4.95
CA ILE A 99 14.07 -12.42 -6.37
C ILE A 99 15.57 -12.50 -6.60
N LYS A 100 16.35 -11.59 -6.04
CA LYS A 100 17.81 -11.59 -6.15
C LYS A 100 18.45 -12.87 -5.62
N PHE A 101 17.88 -13.47 -4.56
CA PHE A 101 18.38 -14.68 -3.90
C PHE A 101 17.45 -15.88 -4.07
N ILE A 102 16.63 -15.90 -5.11
CA ILE A 102 15.59 -16.92 -5.35
C ILE A 102 16.13 -18.33 -5.44
N SER A 103 17.38 -18.51 -5.89
CA SER A 103 18.04 -19.80 -5.95
C SER A 103 18.35 -20.39 -4.55
N GLU A 104 18.50 -19.55 -3.54
CA GLU A 104 18.82 -19.92 -2.16
C GLU A 104 17.59 -20.01 -1.26
N LEU A 105 16.50 -19.36 -1.68
CA LEU A 105 15.27 -19.21 -0.92
C LEU A 105 14.16 -20.07 -1.52
N ASP A 106 13.53 -20.95 -0.72
CA ASP A 106 12.51 -21.89 -1.18
C ASP A 106 11.11 -21.37 -0.79
N LEU A 107 10.45 -20.71 -1.73
CA LEU A 107 9.02 -20.44 -1.65
C LEU A 107 8.29 -21.18 -2.76
N ARG A 108 7.08 -21.62 -2.44
CA ARG A 108 6.18 -22.27 -3.41
C ARG A 108 5.05 -21.31 -3.77
N ILE A 109 4.52 -21.48 -4.97
CA ILE A 109 3.29 -20.80 -5.35
C ILE A 109 2.11 -21.45 -4.61
N ARG A 110 1.21 -20.60 -4.09
CA ARG A 110 -0.10 -21.01 -3.60
C ARG A 110 -1.19 -20.25 -4.34
N ARG A 111 -1.90 -20.97 -5.17
CA ARG A 111 -2.87 -20.39 -6.10
C ARG A 111 -4.21 -20.15 -5.43
N TYR A 112 -4.73 -18.93 -5.60
CA TYR A 112 -6.05 -18.52 -5.18
C TYR A 112 -6.83 -17.96 -6.37
N SER A 113 -8.15 -18.01 -6.29
CA SER A 113 -9.01 -17.30 -7.24
C SER A 113 -9.12 -15.82 -6.88
N LYS A 114 -9.40 -14.95 -7.85
CA LYS A 114 -9.53 -13.50 -7.66
C LYS A 114 -10.61 -13.08 -6.67
N ASP A 115 -11.60 -13.93 -6.44
CA ASP A 115 -12.66 -13.69 -5.44
C ASP A 115 -12.22 -13.95 -4.01
N VAL A 116 -11.09 -14.62 -3.79
CA VAL A 116 -10.57 -14.92 -2.44
C VAL A 116 -9.64 -13.81 -1.93
N ILE A 117 -8.79 -13.29 -2.80
CA ILE A 117 -7.82 -12.24 -2.48
C ILE A 117 -8.05 -11.08 -3.43
N ARG A 118 -8.21 -9.89 -2.87
CA ARG A 118 -8.30 -8.62 -3.59
C ARG A 118 -7.27 -7.64 -3.05
N GLU A 119 -6.74 -6.82 -3.90
CA GLU A 119 -5.90 -5.69 -3.56
C GLU A 119 -6.62 -4.40 -3.94
N PHE A 120 -6.45 -3.36 -3.13
CA PHE A 120 -7.05 -2.06 -3.36
C PHE A 120 -5.95 -1.00 -3.34
N ASP A 121 -5.56 -0.54 -4.51
CA ASP A 121 -4.55 0.50 -4.70
C ASP A 121 -5.15 1.90 -4.58
N SER A 122 -6.45 2.01 -4.71
CA SER A 122 -7.16 3.28 -4.67
C SER A 122 -8.44 3.22 -3.84
N LEU A 123 -8.86 4.40 -3.38
CA LEU A 123 -10.15 4.54 -2.69
C LEU A 123 -11.33 4.29 -3.66
N GLU A 124 -11.14 4.59 -4.93
CA GLU A 124 -12.12 4.36 -5.99
C GLU A 124 -12.42 2.88 -6.14
N GLU A 125 -11.40 2.04 -6.18
CA GLU A 125 -11.56 0.57 -6.24
C GLU A 125 -12.29 0.02 -5.02
N LEU A 126 -11.95 0.54 -3.83
CA LEU A 126 -12.65 0.16 -2.59
C LEU A 126 -14.13 0.58 -2.64
N ARG A 127 -14.45 1.77 -3.15
CA ARG A 127 -15.83 2.26 -3.32
C ARG A 127 -16.61 1.45 -4.34
N GLU A 128 -15.96 1.01 -5.41
CA GLU A 128 -16.56 0.12 -6.41
C GLU A 128 -16.88 -1.26 -5.84
N PHE A 129 -16.01 -1.75 -4.99
CA PHE A 129 -16.19 -3.04 -4.31
C PHE A 129 -17.24 -2.97 -3.20
N ASP A 130 -17.09 -2.05 -2.26
CA ASP A 130 -18.03 -1.84 -1.15
C ASP A 130 -18.99 -0.71 -1.47
N LYS A 131 -20.18 -1.07 -1.99
CA LYS A 131 -21.24 -0.09 -2.33
C LYS A 131 -21.78 0.66 -1.11
N ASP A 132 -21.55 0.13 0.08
CA ASP A 132 -21.96 0.76 1.34
C ASP A 132 -20.79 1.46 2.06
N TYR A 133 -19.60 1.50 1.43
CA TYR A 133 -18.39 2.12 2.01
C TYR A 133 -18.68 3.51 2.59
N LEU A 134 -19.32 4.39 1.83
CA LEU A 134 -19.64 5.75 2.24
C LEU A 134 -20.63 5.81 3.42
N LYS A 135 -21.52 4.82 3.54
CA LYS A 135 -22.46 4.72 4.67
C LYS A 135 -21.78 4.20 5.95
N ASN A 136 -20.74 3.37 5.78
CA ASN A 136 -20.04 2.72 6.87
C ASN A 136 -18.78 3.47 7.33
N THR A 137 -18.31 4.44 6.54
CA THR A 137 -17.10 5.19 6.84
C THR A 137 -17.45 6.51 7.53
N ASN A 138 -16.97 6.67 8.75
CA ASN A 138 -17.04 7.94 9.47
C ASN A 138 -15.64 8.58 9.45
N SER A 139 -15.23 9.06 8.29
CA SER A 139 -13.94 9.74 8.12
C SER A 139 -14.04 11.22 8.55
N ARG A 140 -13.43 11.56 9.68
CA ARG A 140 -13.33 12.96 10.10
C ARG A 140 -12.68 13.85 9.04
N ILE A 141 -11.78 13.30 8.26
CA ILE A 141 -11.06 14.03 7.21
C ILE A 141 -12.00 14.33 6.04
N LEU A 142 -12.74 13.33 5.54
CA LEU A 142 -13.70 13.52 4.45
C LEU A 142 -14.83 14.46 4.88
N ASN A 143 -15.37 14.26 6.07
CA ASN A 143 -16.37 15.18 6.66
C ASN A 143 -15.86 16.62 6.74
N ASN A 144 -14.60 16.83 7.12
CA ASN A 144 -14.00 18.16 7.17
C ASN A 144 -13.88 18.80 5.78
N ILE A 145 -13.42 18.02 4.79
CA ILE A 145 -13.35 18.48 3.39
C ILE A 145 -14.74 18.84 2.87
N SER A 146 -15.73 17.96 3.07
CA SER A 146 -17.12 18.20 2.68
C SER A 146 -17.69 19.49 3.26
N ASN A 147 -17.45 19.73 4.55
CA ASN A 147 -17.91 20.95 5.20
C ASN A 147 -17.23 22.22 4.68
N ILE A 148 -15.91 22.16 4.41
CA ILE A 148 -15.14 23.33 3.96
C ILE A 148 -15.44 23.66 2.50
N LEU A 149 -15.59 22.64 1.65
CA LEU A 149 -15.83 22.82 0.21
C LEU A 149 -17.32 22.81 -0.16
N GLU A 150 -18.20 22.63 0.83
CA GLU A 150 -19.66 22.54 0.63
C GLU A 150 -20.05 21.51 -0.41
N CYS A 151 -19.38 20.34 -0.37
CA CYS A 151 -19.61 19.23 -1.29
C CYS A 151 -20.02 17.95 -0.53
N LYS A 152 -20.52 16.96 -1.24
CA LYS A 152 -20.78 15.63 -0.67
C LYS A 152 -19.49 14.80 -0.65
N GLU A 153 -19.39 13.82 0.24
CA GLU A 153 -18.22 12.94 0.31
C GLU A 153 -18.02 12.14 -0.99
N GLU A 154 -19.11 11.80 -1.70
CA GLU A 154 -19.06 11.11 -2.99
C GLU A 154 -18.41 11.95 -4.10
N GLU A 155 -18.39 13.27 -3.95
CA GLU A 155 -17.80 14.21 -4.92
C GLU A 155 -16.29 14.41 -4.70
N ILE A 156 -15.74 13.81 -3.64
CA ILE A 156 -14.30 13.81 -3.37
C ILE A 156 -13.67 12.63 -4.09
N GLU A 157 -12.94 12.90 -5.17
CA GLU A 157 -12.42 11.91 -6.10
C GLU A 157 -10.89 11.98 -6.21
N GLN A 158 -10.28 10.96 -6.83
CA GLN A 158 -8.85 10.90 -7.16
C GLN A 158 -7.96 11.17 -5.95
N ILE A 159 -8.30 10.59 -4.81
CA ILE A 159 -7.53 10.73 -3.58
C ILE A 159 -6.21 9.97 -3.74
N SER A 160 -5.09 10.69 -3.65
CA SER A 160 -3.78 10.08 -3.75
C SER A 160 -2.77 10.69 -2.77
N PRO A 161 -1.96 9.86 -2.09
CA PRO A 161 -1.01 10.35 -1.10
C PRO A 161 0.11 11.17 -1.74
N ILE A 162 0.58 12.18 -1.00
CA ILE A 162 1.78 12.93 -1.34
C ILE A 162 2.89 12.44 -0.43
N LYS A 163 3.88 11.73 -1.00
CA LYS A 163 5.00 11.12 -0.25
C LYS A 163 6.06 12.11 0.26
N ALA A 164 5.92 13.41 -0.02
CA ALA A 164 6.86 14.43 0.38
C ALA A 164 6.43 15.11 1.68
N GLY A 165 7.19 14.91 2.76
CA GLY A 165 7.02 15.62 4.03
C GLY A 165 7.24 14.73 5.25
N LEU A 166 8.15 15.16 6.14
CA LEU A 166 8.50 14.43 7.37
C LEU A 166 7.49 14.66 8.52
N THR A 167 6.72 15.75 8.47
CA THR A 167 5.93 16.21 9.60
C THR A 167 4.42 16.21 9.40
N ASN A 168 3.96 15.96 8.19
CA ASN A 168 2.54 15.98 7.84
C ASN A 168 2.18 14.79 6.95
N THR A 169 0.98 14.27 7.13
CA THR A 169 0.33 13.40 6.16
C THR A 169 -0.42 14.28 5.18
N SER A 170 -0.08 14.22 3.91
CA SER A 170 -0.70 15.03 2.88
C SER A 170 -1.20 14.15 1.75
N PHE A 171 -2.33 14.53 1.17
CA PHE A 171 -2.84 13.91 -0.04
C PHE A 171 -3.50 14.95 -0.94
N LYS A 172 -3.51 14.68 -2.22
CA LYS A 172 -4.26 15.45 -3.21
C LYS A 172 -5.58 14.76 -3.51
N PHE A 173 -6.58 15.53 -3.88
CA PHE A 173 -7.90 15.06 -4.26
C PHE A 173 -8.55 16.06 -5.22
N THR A 174 -9.64 15.65 -5.85
CA THR A 174 -10.40 16.46 -6.81
C THR A 174 -11.84 16.61 -6.33
N VAL A 175 -12.40 17.81 -6.44
CA VAL A 175 -13.82 18.10 -6.23
C VAL A 175 -14.30 18.98 -7.38
N SER A 176 -15.35 18.58 -8.07
CA SER A 176 -15.91 19.31 -9.22
C SER A 176 -14.87 19.70 -10.28
N GLY A 177 -13.93 18.77 -10.58
CA GLY A 177 -12.85 18.95 -11.55
C GLY A 177 -11.70 19.85 -11.08
N LYS A 178 -11.75 20.41 -9.87
CA LYS A 178 -10.68 21.22 -9.29
C LYS A 178 -9.86 20.42 -8.30
N GLN A 179 -8.53 20.48 -8.42
CA GLN A 179 -7.59 19.75 -7.58
C GLN A 179 -7.26 20.55 -6.30
N TYR A 180 -7.19 19.83 -5.19
CA TYR A 180 -6.87 20.34 -3.86
C TYR A 180 -5.81 19.49 -3.18
N VAL A 181 -5.19 20.04 -2.14
CA VAL A 181 -4.30 19.31 -1.24
C VAL A 181 -4.83 19.41 0.18
N TYR A 182 -5.06 18.28 0.80
CA TYR A 182 -5.32 18.21 2.25
C TYR A 182 -4.01 17.92 2.98
N ARG A 183 -3.78 18.66 4.06
CA ARG A 183 -2.58 18.52 4.88
C ARG A 183 -2.99 18.26 6.32
N HIS A 184 -2.69 17.06 6.81
CA HIS A 184 -2.96 16.66 8.17
C HIS A 184 -1.69 16.68 9.00
N PRO A 185 -1.67 17.32 10.18
CA PRO A 185 -0.52 17.30 11.08
C PRO A 185 -0.16 15.87 11.47
N GLY A 186 1.12 15.50 11.35
CA GLY A 186 1.62 14.21 11.81
C GLY A 186 1.62 14.14 13.34
N LYS A 187 1.35 12.95 13.88
CA LYS A 187 1.39 12.71 15.34
C LYS A 187 2.78 13.04 15.91
N GLY A 188 2.80 13.75 17.05
CA GLY A 188 4.03 14.12 17.74
C GLY A 188 4.77 15.33 17.14
N THR A 189 4.21 16.01 16.16
CA THR A 189 4.81 17.23 15.59
C THR A 189 4.46 18.49 16.34
N GLU A 190 3.53 18.43 17.29
CA GLU A 190 3.07 19.55 18.12
C GLU A 190 4.19 20.11 19.02
N GLU A 191 5.17 19.29 19.38
CA GLU A 191 6.33 19.70 20.17
C GLU A 191 7.30 20.59 19.38
N TYR A 192 7.30 20.49 18.05
CA TYR A 192 8.26 21.18 17.18
C TYR A 192 7.61 22.29 16.33
N ILE A 193 6.30 22.24 16.12
CA ILE A 193 5.59 23.14 15.23
C ILE A 193 4.39 23.77 15.96
N ASN A 194 4.43 25.09 16.12
CA ASN A 194 3.28 25.83 16.61
C ASN A 194 2.25 26.03 15.50
N ARG A 195 1.25 25.15 15.48
CA ARG A 195 0.21 25.13 14.44
C ARG A 195 -0.63 26.40 14.37
N LYS A 196 -0.84 27.07 15.52
CA LYS A 196 -1.56 28.37 15.55
C LYS A 196 -0.76 29.47 14.87
N SER A 197 0.54 29.49 15.08
CA SER A 197 1.45 30.41 14.38
C SER A 197 1.52 30.14 12.88
N GLU A 198 1.56 28.86 12.50
CA GLU A 198 1.56 28.46 11.10
C GLU A 198 0.29 28.93 10.39
N ALA A 199 -0.88 28.65 10.95
CA ALA A 199 -2.17 29.09 10.41
C ALA A 199 -2.29 30.63 10.33
N ALA A 200 -1.87 31.31 11.37
CA ALA A 200 -1.88 32.78 11.38
C ALA A 200 -0.98 33.35 10.28
N SER A 201 0.19 32.76 10.04
CA SER A 201 1.11 33.18 8.98
C SER A 201 0.51 32.98 7.60
N MET A 202 -0.19 31.86 7.36
CA MET A 202 -0.89 31.58 6.11
C MET A 202 -2.02 32.56 5.85
N GLU A 203 -2.79 32.92 6.87
CA GLU A 203 -3.83 33.98 6.78
C GLU A 203 -3.26 35.34 6.44
N VAL A 204 -2.13 35.72 7.02
CA VAL A 204 -1.44 36.97 6.69
C VAL A 204 -0.93 36.96 5.26
N ALA A 205 -0.31 35.86 4.82
CA ALA A 205 0.17 35.69 3.44
C ALA A 205 -0.97 35.83 2.42
N LYS A 206 -2.12 35.24 2.71
CA LYS A 206 -3.34 35.39 1.91
C LYS A 206 -3.83 36.81 1.83
N LYS A 207 -3.91 37.55 2.96
CA LYS A 207 -4.31 38.93 2.99
C LYS A 207 -3.38 39.85 2.24
N LEU A 208 -2.09 39.54 2.20
CA LEU A 208 -1.07 40.28 1.46
C LEU A 208 -0.98 39.87 -0.03
N GLY A 209 -1.77 38.91 -0.49
CA GLY A 209 -1.71 38.43 -1.86
C GLY A 209 -0.43 37.66 -2.20
N ILE A 210 0.33 37.20 -1.20
CA ILE A 210 1.56 36.44 -1.37
C ILE A 210 1.21 34.97 -1.68
N ASP A 211 0.20 34.43 -1.02
CA ASP A 211 -0.29 33.07 -1.22
C ASP A 211 -1.83 33.03 -1.17
N ASN A 212 -2.45 32.65 -2.27
CA ASN A 212 -3.90 32.51 -2.40
C ASN A 212 -4.36 31.04 -2.38
N THR A 213 -3.46 30.10 -2.11
CA THR A 213 -3.76 28.66 -2.15
C THR A 213 -4.37 28.15 -0.84
N HIS A 214 -4.13 28.88 0.27
CA HIS A 214 -4.67 28.51 1.58
C HIS A 214 -6.19 28.72 1.64
N ILE A 215 -6.94 27.65 1.92
CA ILE A 215 -8.40 27.69 2.04
C ILE A 215 -8.80 27.78 3.51
N TYR A 216 -8.26 26.86 4.34
CA TYR A 216 -8.55 26.75 5.77
C TYR A 216 -7.43 26.01 6.51
#